data_2204d728c5505a11f0193e70dfe24519
#
_entry.id   2204d728c5505a11f0193e70dfe24519
#
_cell.length_a   1.000
_cell.length_b   1.000
_cell.length_c   1.000
_cell.angle_alpha   90.00
_cell.angle_beta   90.00
_cell.angle_gamma   90.00
#
_symmetry.space_group_name_H-M   'P 1'
#
loop_
_entity.id
_entity.type
_entity.pdbx_description
1 polymer ?
#
loop_
_entity_poly.entity_id
_entity_poly.type
_entity_poly.pdbx_seq_one_letter_code
_entity_poly.pdbx_strand_id
1 'polypeptide(L)'
;TSYVMAGPEQTIPLTYWYLRQACSTQSPKVVFIEATGMFFSSHSKSVKINLTYMPWSINRLAPTFTEASEDERAGLLFPLYAYHDRWDRMTWDDFSRGILGYDPDPLAGYTFLDAAKPIETIKDRPFELQEDLYSRNLKYAEKIAAFCKERDILPIFYLTPNTSRPSAELTAKLRTDFEGLGVEFRNYNDAFDSLNLDLSTDFFDTLHFNYRGACKFSAYLASELKEFGLTPSADADAALWQERIRHFSALKDKADSGPVKLSGAADTPS
;
A
#
# COMPACT_ATOMS: atom_id res chain seq x y z
N THR A 1 -12.19 5.37 -10.58
CA THR A 1 -11.83 5.85 -9.23
C THR A 1 -11.08 4.75 -8.50
N SER A 2 -9.91 5.02 -7.98
CA SER A 2 -9.09 4.08 -7.22
C SER A 2 -8.49 4.77 -6.00
N TYR A 3 -8.18 4.01 -4.96
CA TYR A 3 -7.58 4.50 -3.73
C TYR A 3 -6.44 3.57 -3.30
N VAL A 4 -5.31 4.13 -2.85
CA VAL A 4 -4.21 3.35 -2.28
C VAL A 4 -4.41 3.26 -0.77
N MET A 5 -4.58 2.06 -0.26
CA MET A 5 -4.72 1.78 1.18
C MET A 5 -3.50 0.99 1.66
N ALA A 6 -2.36 1.64 1.65
CA ALA A 6 -1.11 1.05 2.10
C ALA A 6 -0.52 1.85 3.25
N GLY A 7 -0.05 1.15 4.25
CA GLY A 7 0.77 1.72 5.32
C GLY A 7 2.20 1.18 5.27
N PRO A 8 3.13 1.74 6.05
CA PRO A 8 4.51 1.28 6.07
C PRO A 8 4.59 -0.19 6.49
N GLU A 9 5.36 -0.99 5.73
CA GLU A 9 5.57 -2.43 5.97
C GLU A 9 4.27 -3.19 6.27
N GLN A 10 3.21 -2.87 5.51
CA GLN A 10 1.90 -3.49 5.73
C GLN A 10 1.95 -4.98 5.40
N THR A 11 1.70 -5.81 6.39
CA THR A 11 1.68 -7.27 6.25
C THR A 11 0.35 -7.78 5.72
N ILE A 12 0.29 -9.02 5.25
CA ILE A 12 -0.97 -9.63 4.77
C ILE A 12 -2.07 -9.67 5.85
N PRO A 13 -1.76 -9.96 7.14
CA PRO A 13 -2.74 -9.82 8.22
C PRO A 13 -3.34 -8.42 8.34
N LEU A 14 -2.51 -7.37 8.27
CA LEU A 14 -2.98 -5.99 8.30
C LEU A 14 -3.78 -5.64 7.05
N THR A 15 -3.36 -6.10 5.88
CA THR A 15 -4.10 -5.93 4.61
C THR A 15 -5.50 -6.51 4.69
N TYR A 16 -5.68 -7.69 5.32
CA TYR A 16 -7.00 -8.25 5.56
C TYR A 16 -7.91 -7.32 6.37
N TRP A 17 -7.39 -6.73 7.44
CA TRP A 17 -8.16 -5.83 8.29
C TRP A 17 -8.45 -4.48 7.62
N TYR A 18 -7.48 -3.97 6.84
CA TYR A 18 -7.68 -2.77 6.02
C TYR A 18 -8.77 -2.99 4.96
N LEU A 19 -8.75 -4.12 4.26
CA LEU A 19 -9.78 -4.49 3.29
C LEU A 19 -11.17 -4.56 3.94
N ARG A 20 -11.28 -5.21 5.09
CA ARG A 20 -12.52 -5.25 5.86
C ARG A 20 -13.01 -3.87 6.27
N GLN A 21 -12.09 -2.99 6.66
CA GLN A 21 -12.41 -1.61 7.03
C GLN A 21 -12.88 -0.82 5.81
N ALA A 22 -12.20 -0.93 4.68
CA ALA A 22 -12.62 -0.30 3.43
C ALA A 22 -14.02 -0.76 3.01
N CYS A 23 -14.28 -2.06 3.05
CA CYS A 23 -15.56 -2.65 2.69
C CYS A 23 -16.70 -2.37 3.69
N SER A 24 -16.43 -1.70 4.82
CA SER A 24 -17.51 -1.22 5.70
C SER A 24 -18.27 -0.02 5.13
N THR A 25 -17.65 0.72 4.21
CA THR A 25 -18.23 1.94 3.61
C THR A 25 -18.11 1.97 2.08
N GLN A 26 -17.34 1.04 1.49
CA GLN A 26 -17.05 0.98 0.07
C GLN A 26 -17.40 -0.40 -0.49
N SER A 27 -17.65 -0.47 -1.79
CA SER A 27 -17.91 -1.72 -2.51
C SER A 27 -16.97 -1.83 -3.72
N PRO A 28 -15.66 -2.07 -3.50
CA PRO A 28 -14.72 -2.22 -4.59
C PRO A 28 -15.08 -3.42 -5.46
N LYS A 29 -14.87 -3.33 -6.76
CA LYS A 29 -15.06 -4.45 -7.70
C LYS A 29 -13.79 -5.28 -7.84
N VAL A 30 -12.63 -4.62 -7.76
CA VAL A 30 -11.31 -5.23 -7.84
C VAL A 30 -10.44 -4.69 -6.73
N VAL A 31 -9.64 -5.54 -6.11
CA VAL A 31 -8.62 -5.14 -5.14
C VAL A 31 -7.27 -5.73 -5.57
N PHE A 32 -6.27 -4.86 -5.67
CA PHE A 32 -4.89 -5.26 -5.90
C PHE A 32 -4.17 -5.36 -4.57
N ILE A 33 -3.50 -6.50 -4.32
CA ILE A 33 -2.84 -6.82 -3.06
C ILE A 33 -1.37 -7.12 -3.34
N GLU A 34 -0.48 -6.30 -2.84
CA GLU A 34 0.96 -6.48 -3.01
C GLU A 34 1.44 -7.72 -2.22
N ALA A 35 2.03 -8.67 -2.93
CA ALA A 35 2.33 -10.01 -2.42
C ALA A 35 3.67 -10.11 -1.67
N THR A 36 4.55 -9.11 -1.73
CA THR A 36 5.81 -9.10 -0.96
C THR A 36 5.55 -9.18 0.55
N GLY A 37 4.39 -8.70 1.00
CA GLY A 37 3.93 -8.86 2.38
C GLY A 37 3.83 -10.31 2.87
N MET A 38 3.85 -11.30 1.98
CA MET A 38 3.91 -12.73 2.33
C MET A 38 5.21 -13.11 3.04
N PHE A 39 6.28 -12.37 2.81
CA PHE A 39 7.63 -12.62 3.35
C PHE A 39 8.00 -11.73 4.52
N PHE A 40 7.13 -10.78 4.91
CA PHE A 40 7.43 -9.83 5.98
C PHE A 40 6.83 -10.27 7.31
N SER A 41 7.64 -10.18 8.36
CA SER A 41 7.16 -10.16 9.73
C SER A 41 6.66 -8.75 10.09
N SER A 42 5.69 -8.69 10.99
CA SER A 42 5.25 -7.41 11.54
C SER A 42 6.33 -6.83 12.45
N HIS A 43 6.84 -5.65 12.10
CA HIS A 43 7.61 -4.86 13.04
C HIS A 43 6.65 -4.05 13.92
N SER A 44 6.91 -4.03 15.20
CA SER A 44 6.06 -3.39 16.22
C SER A 44 5.70 -1.94 15.83
N LYS A 45 6.69 -1.11 15.48
CA LYS A 45 6.48 0.28 15.07
C LYS A 45 5.53 0.41 13.86
N SER A 46 5.69 -0.44 12.85
CA SER A 46 4.87 -0.40 11.63
C SER A 46 3.43 -0.85 11.91
N VAL A 47 3.24 -1.86 12.77
CA VAL A 47 1.91 -2.28 13.22
C VAL A 47 1.19 -1.13 13.93
N LYS A 48 1.86 -0.46 14.86
CA LYS A 48 1.32 0.69 15.59
C LYS A 48 0.88 1.81 14.64
N ILE A 49 1.73 2.18 13.67
CA ILE A 49 1.41 3.21 12.68
C ILE A 49 0.17 2.80 11.87
N ASN A 50 0.17 1.60 11.31
CA ASN A 50 -0.95 1.11 10.51
C ASN A 50 -2.26 1.14 11.30
N LEU A 51 -2.27 0.64 12.55
CA LEU A 51 -3.48 0.61 13.37
C LEU A 51 -3.92 2.01 13.83
N THR A 52 -2.99 2.95 13.98
CA THR A 52 -3.33 4.33 14.36
C THR A 52 -4.12 5.04 13.27
N TYR A 53 -3.84 4.75 12.00
CA TYR A 53 -4.58 5.33 10.86
C TYR A 53 -5.97 4.71 10.65
N MET A 54 -6.25 3.55 11.24
CA MET A 54 -7.58 2.95 11.12
C MET A 54 -8.58 3.64 12.05
N PRO A 55 -9.81 3.94 11.57
CA PRO A 55 -10.86 4.46 12.44
C PRO A 55 -11.25 3.44 13.51
N TRP A 56 -11.80 3.91 14.63
CA TRP A 56 -12.29 3.05 15.68
C TRP A 56 -13.38 2.10 15.19
N SER A 57 -13.09 0.82 15.18
CA SER A 57 -13.96 -0.23 14.71
C SER A 57 -13.47 -1.59 15.20
N ILE A 58 -14.27 -2.63 15.02
CA ILE A 58 -13.82 -4.02 15.27
C ILE A 58 -12.61 -4.39 14.40
N ASN A 59 -12.50 -3.80 13.20
CA ASN A 59 -11.39 -4.03 12.27
C ASN A 59 -10.07 -3.42 12.76
N ARG A 60 -10.13 -2.42 13.65
CA ARG A 60 -8.97 -1.89 14.38
C ARG A 60 -8.72 -2.65 15.67
N LEU A 61 -9.76 -2.95 16.44
CA LEU A 61 -9.62 -3.61 17.75
C LEU A 61 -9.06 -5.03 17.60
N ALA A 62 -9.57 -5.84 16.69
CA ALA A 62 -9.12 -7.21 16.53
C ALA A 62 -7.61 -7.30 16.24
N PRO A 63 -7.04 -6.60 15.23
CA PRO A 63 -5.60 -6.63 14.98
C PRO A 63 -4.77 -5.96 16.08
N THR A 64 -5.31 -5.07 16.88
CA THR A 64 -4.62 -4.56 18.09
C THR A 64 -4.26 -5.71 19.04
N PHE A 65 -5.09 -6.73 19.14
CA PHE A 65 -4.83 -7.89 20.01
C PHE A 65 -4.05 -9.01 19.32
N THR A 66 -4.13 -9.15 17.99
CA THR A 66 -3.51 -10.26 17.27
C THR A 66 -2.19 -9.91 16.60
N GLU A 67 -1.97 -8.63 16.26
CA GLU A 67 -0.80 -8.16 15.50
C GLU A 67 0.13 -7.27 16.33
N ALA A 68 -0.42 -6.45 17.27
CA ALA A 68 0.39 -5.56 18.07
C ALA A 68 1.02 -6.26 19.26
N SER A 69 2.24 -5.86 19.62
CA SER A 69 2.92 -6.29 20.83
C SER A 69 2.16 -5.85 22.10
N GLU A 70 2.37 -6.54 23.20
CA GLU A 70 1.67 -6.22 24.46
C GLU A 70 1.91 -4.78 24.93
N ASP A 71 3.14 -4.30 24.78
CA ASP A 71 3.55 -2.94 25.20
C ASP A 71 2.85 -1.85 24.38
N GLU A 72 2.47 -2.14 23.14
CA GLU A 72 1.83 -1.17 22.25
C GLU A 72 0.32 -1.12 22.36
N ARG A 73 -0.29 -2.21 22.88
CA ARG A 73 -1.76 -2.33 22.98
C ARG A 73 -2.36 -1.18 23.81
N ALA A 74 -1.73 -0.82 24.92
CA ALA A 74 -2.21 0.28 25.75
C ALA A 74 -2.28 1.61 24.99
N GLY A 75 -1.24 1.96 24.22
CA GLY A 75 -1.22 3.17 23.40
C GLY A 75 -2.20 3.16 22.26
N LEU A 76 -2.49 1.97 21.69
CA LEU A 76 -3.47 1.80 20.61
C LEU A 76 -4.92 1.87 21.12
N LEU A 77 -5.18 1.35 22.35
CA LEU A 77 -6.50 1.37 22.97
C LEU A 77 -6.82 2.72 23.63
N PHE A 78 -5.81 3.41 24.13
CA PHE A 78 -5.95 4.70 24.82
C PHE A 78 -5.10 5.76 24.12
N PRO A 79 -5.59 6.42 23.05
CA PRO A 79 -4.82 7.40 22.28
C PRO A 79 -4.21 8.52 23.14
N LEU A 80 -4.91 8.94 24.21
CA LEU A 80 -4.38 9.94 25.16
C LEU A 80 -3.08 9.47 25.83
N TYR A 81 -2.94 8.16 26.08
CA TYR A 81 -1.71 7.59 26.62
C TYR A 81 -0.56 7.65 25.58
N ALA A 82 -0.87 7.46 24.30
CA ALA A 82 0.13 7.56 23.23
C ALA A 82 0.64 8.99 23.01
N TYR A 83 -0.15 9.99 23.40
CA TYR A 83 0.17 11.42 23.24
C TYR A 83 0.61 12.11 24.53
N HIS A 84 0.77 11.39 25.66
CA HIS A 84 1.09 12.00 26.95
C HIS A 84 2.38 12.83 26.93
N ASP A 85 3.37 12.46 26.11
CA ASP A 85 4.64 13.18 25.95
C ASP A 85 4.55 14.41 25.03
N ARG A 86 3.38 14.67 24.44
CA ARG A 86 3.17 15.76 23.48
C ARG A 86 2.12 16.77 23.91
N TRP A 87 1.57 16.67 25.09
CA TRP A 87 0.49 17.54 25.55
C TRP A 87 0.89 19.01 25.58
N ASP A 88 2.16 19.31 25.85
CA ASP A 88 2.75 20.64 25.79
C ASP A 88 2.93 21.19 24.38
N ARG A 89 2.83 20.34 23.35
CA ARG A 89 2.99 20.67 21.94
C ARG A 89 1.71 20.56 21.13
N MET A 90 0.61 20.12 21.74
CA MET A 90 -0.69 20.02 21.06
C MET A 90 -1.20 21.40 20.71
N THR A 91 -1.61 21.56 19.46
CA THR A 91 -2.23 22.78 18.95
C THR A 91 -3.75 22.59 18.90
N TRP A 92 -4.48 23.71 18.72
CA TRP A 92 -5.92 23.64 18.46
C TRP A 92 -6.26 22.82 17.22
N ASP A 93 -5.40 22.85 16.21
CA ASP A 93 -5.54 22.06 14.99
C ASP A 93 -5.51 20.55 15.25
N ASP A 94 -4.61 20.08 16.11
CA ASP A 94 -4.55 18.66 16.48
C ASP A 94 -5.83 18.21 17.17
N PHE A 95 -6.40 19.08 18.01
CA PHE A 95 -7.64 18.81 18.71
C PHE A 95 -8.87 18.88 17.79
N SER A 96 -8.93 19.89 16.92
CA SER A 96 -10.06 20.09 16.00
C SER A 96 -10.15 18.98 14.95
N ARG A 97 -9.02 18.51 14.43
CA ARG A 97 -8.96 17.37 13.47
C ARG A 97 -9.50 16.09 14.10
N GLY A 98 -9.25 15.86 15.39
CA GLY A 98 -9.82 14.72 16.11
C GLY A 98 -11.35 14.77 16.24
N ILE A 99 -11.96 15.95 16.21
CA ILE A 99 -13.41 16.17 16.37
C ILE A 99 -14.12 16.38 15.03
N LEU A 100 -13.54 17.19 14.15
CA LEU A 100 -14.16 17.62 12.89
C LEU A 100 -13.87 16.68 11.73
N GLY A 101 -12.95 15.72 11.92
CA GLY A 101 -12.46 14.83 10.86
C GLY A 101 -11.29 15.41 10.10
N TYR A 102 -10.73 14.58 9.22
CA TYR A 102 -9.63 14.97 8.34
C TYR A 102 -10.18 15.42 6.99
N ASP A 103 -9.51 16.39 6.39
CA ASP A 103 -9.74 16.71 4.98
C ASP A 103 -9.50 15.49 4.10
N PRO A 104 -10.25 15.32 3.00
CA PRO A 104 -10.01 14.25 2.06
C PRO A 104 -8.56 14.27 1.58
N ASP A 105 -7.89 13.11 1.59
CA ASP A 105 -6.52 12.99 1.09
C ASP A 105 -6.45 13.44 -0.39
N PRO A 106 -5.64 14.47 -0.69
CA PRO A 106 -5.57 15.06 -2.03
C PRO A 106 -4.96 14.12 -3.07
N LEU A 107 -4.27 13.07 -2.65
CA LEU A 107 -3.64 12.09 -3.53
C LEU A 107 -4.27 10.69 -3.44
N ALA A 108 -5.41 10.55 -2.74
CA ALA A 108 -6.13 9.28 -2.60
C ALA A 108 -5.24 8.13 -2.06
N GLY A 109 -4.42 8.42 -1.05
CA GLY A 109 -3.50 7.49 -0.41
C GLY A 109 -2.14 7.34 -1.10
N TYR A 110 -1.90 8.04 -2.21
CA TYR A 110 -0.62 8.00 -2.90
C TYR A 110 0.39 8.98 -2.29
N THR A 111 1.61 8.52 -2.05
CA THR A 111 2.73 9.37 -1.61
C THR A 111 3.54 9.85 -2.82
N PHE A 112 3.59 11.16 -3.05
CA PHE A 112 4.33 11.75 -4.16
C PHE A 112 5.84 11.84 -3.84
N LEU A 113 6.63 11.03 -4.52
CA LEU A 113 8.09 11.00 -4.41
C LEU A 113 8.70 11.61 -5.67
N ASP A 114 9.38 12.75 -5.59
CA ASP A 114 9.93 13.48 -6.73
C ASP A 114 11.44 13.27 -6.97
N ALA A 115 12.13 12.63 -6.04
CA ALA A 115 13.55 12.32 -6.19
C ALA A 115 13.76 11.00 -6.96
N ALA A 116 14.93 10.85 -7.55
CA ALA A 116 15.35 9.64 -8.24
C ALA A 116 16.66 9.12 -7.66
N LYS A 117 16.79 7.81 -7.58
CA LYS A 117 18.04 7.10 -7.30
C LYS A 117 18.40 6.26 -8.53
N PRO A 118 19.48 6.61 -9.23
CA PRO A 118 19.98 5.77 -10.30
C PRO A 118 20.32 4.37 -9.78
N ILE A 119 19.77 3.35 -10.41
CA ILE A 119 19.98 1.94 -10.07
C ILE A 119 20.86 1.32 -11.15
N GLU A 120 21.96 0.74 -10.76
CA GLU A 120 22.92 0.13 -11.71
C GLU A 120 22.42 -1.21 -12.24
N THR A 121 21.83 -2.03 -11.37
CA THR A 121 21.40 -3.38 -11.73
C THR A 121 20.19 -3.82 -10.91
N ILE A 122 19.37 -4.65 -11.54
CA ILE A 122 18.30 -5.39 -10.86
C ILE A 122 18.94 -6.59 -10.14
N LYS A 123 18.55 -6.82 -8.90
CA LYS A 123 19.08 -7.91 -8.07
C LYS A 123 17.97 -8.73 -7.44
N ASP A 124 18.22 -10.00 -7.24
CA ASP A 124 17.37 -10.80 -6.37
C ASP A 124 17.55 -10.36 -4.92
N ARG A 125 16.44 -10.12 -4.22
CA ARG A 125 16.45 -9.83 -2.79
C ARG A 125 16.57 -11.17 -2.04
N PRO A 126 17.55 -11.32 -1.15
CA PRO A 126 17.65 -12.53 -0.33
C PRO A 126 16.55 -12.51 0.74
N PHE A 127 15.35 -12.95 0.36
CA PHE A 127 14.33 -13.27 1.35
C PHE A 127 14.63 -14.64 1.94
N GLU A 128 14.75 -14.72 3.25
CA GLU A 128 14.71 -15.99 3.95
C GLU A 128 13.25 -16.41 4.12
N LEU A 129 12.90 -17.54 3.53
CA LEU A 129 11.58 -18.12 3.72
C LEU A 129 11.44 -18.66 5.14
N GLN A 130 10.76 -17.91 5.99
CA GLN A 130 10.37 -18.36 7.32
C GLN A 130 9.03 -19.10 7.21
N GLU A 131 9.07 -20.43 7.22
CA GLU A 131 7.89 -21.28 6.93
C GLU A 131 6.69 -20.99 7.83
N ASP A 132 6.89 -20.80 9.13
CA ASP A 132 5.81 -20.49 10.07
C ASP A 132 5.15 -19.13 9.75
N LEU A 133 5.96 -18.14 9.45
CA LEU A 133 5.50 -16.81 9.07
C LEU A 133 4.74 -16.84 7.74
N TYR A 134 5.32 -17.50 6.75
CA TYR A 134 4.71 -17.64 5.43
C TYR A 134 3.38 -18.39 5.53
N SER A 135 3.33 -19.50 6.27
CA SER A 135 2.12 -20.28 6.49
C SER A 135 1.02 -19.47 7.20
N ARG A 136 1.41 -18.63 8.17
CA ARG A 136 0.49 -17.69 8.81
C ARG A 136 -0.06 -16.66 7.80
N ASN A 137 0.79 -16.08 7.00
CA ASN A 137 0.41 -15.08 5.99
C ASN A 137 -0.48 -15.72 4.91
N LEU A 138 -0.21 -16.96 4.51
CA LEU A 138 -1.05 -17.71 3.56
C LEU A 138 -2.47 -17.95 4.10
N LYS A 139 -2.63 -18.24 5.40
CA LYS A 139 -3.97 -18.33 6.03
C LYS A 139 -4.72 -17.00 5.98
N TYR A 140 -4.02 -15.86 6.02
CA TYR A 140 -4.67 -14.57 5.87
C TYR A 140 -4.98 -14.25 4.40
N ALA A 141 -4.15 -14.68 3.46
CA ALA A 141 -4.48 -14.61 2.03
C ALA A 141 -5.74 -15.46 1.71
N GLU A 142 -5.88 -16.63 2.30
CA GLU A 142 -7.10 -17.45 2.23
C GLU A 142 -8.33 -16.71 2.79
N LYS A 143 -8.20 -16.04 3.95
CA LYS A 143 -9.27 -15.21 4.51
C LYS A 143 -9.65 -14.04 3.60
N ILE A 144 -8.66 -13.42 2.94
CA ILE A 144 -8.90 -12.35 1.95
C ILE A 144 -9.68 -12.92 0.76
N ALA A 145 -9.25 -14.05 0.22
CA ALA A 145 -9.92 -14.71 -0.90
C ALA A 145 -11.39 -15.05 -0.56
N ALA A 146 -11.64 -15.67 0.61
CA ALA A 146 -12.97 -15.99 1.08
C ALA A 146 -13.84 -14.72 1.27
N PHE A 147 -13.30 -13.69 1.92
CA PHE A 147 -13.98 -12.42 2.14
C PHE A 147 -14.36 -11.70 0.84
N CYS A 148 -13.46 -11.73 -0.15
CA CYS A 148 -13.70 -11.16 -1.47
C CYS A 148 -14.78 -11.93 -2.23
N LYS A 149 -14.71 -13.27 -2.19
CA LYS A 149 -15.70 -14.15 -2.82
C LYS A 149 -17.11 -13.92 -2.28
N GLU A 150 -17.28 -13.75 -0.97
CA GLU A 150 -18.57 -13.46 -0.34
C GLU A 150 -19.18 -12.12 -0.79
N ARG A 151 -18.38 -11.21 -1.34
CA ARG A 151 -18.76 -9.83 -1.71
C ARG A 151 -18.69 -9.54 -3.20
N ASP A 152 -18.45 -10.55 -4.01
CA ASP A 152 -18.26 -10.40 -5.45
C ASP A 152 -17.15 -9.38 -5.80
N ILE A 153 -16.05 -9.44 -5.05
CA ILE A 153 -14.84 -8.65 -5.25
C ILE A 153 -13.79 -9.55 -5.90
N LEU A 154 -13.14 -9.08 -6.95
CA LEU A 154 -12.01 -9.78 -7.57
C LEU A 154 -10.71 -9.41 -6.84
N PRO A 155 -10.08 -10.32 -6.07
CA PRO A 155 -8.76 -10.09 -5.51
C PRO A 155 -7.68 -10.48 -6.53
N ILE A 156 -6.72 -9.59 -6.75
CA ILE A 156 -5.53 -9.83 -7.58
C ILE A 156 -4.31 -9.64 -6.69
N PHE A 157 -3.61 -10.73 -6.40
CA PHE A 157 -2.32 -10.64 -5.74
C PHE A 157 -1.25 -10.35 -6.80
N TYR A 158 -0.30 -9.47 -6.48
CA TYR A 158 0.68 -9.07 -7.47
C TYR A 158 2.04 -8.76 -6.84
N LEU A 159 3.07 -8.84 -7.65
CA LEU A 159 4.39 -8.27 -7.33
C LEU A 159 4.59 -7.01 -8.17
N THR A 160 4.83 -5.90 -7.50
CA THR A 160 5.20 -4.64 -8.14
C THR A 160 6.52 -4.79 -8.90
N PRO A 161 6.68 -4.19 -10.08
CA PRO A 161 7.98 -4.10 -10.74
C PRO A 161 9.01 -3.47 -9.82
N ASN A 162 10.09 -4.18 -9.57
CA ASN A 162 11.03 -3.79 -8.51
C ASN A 162 12.47 -4.08 -8.95
N THR A 163 13.42 -3.32 -8.43
CA THR A 163 14.85 -3.54 -8.71
C THR A 163 15.50 -4.47 -7.69
N SER A 164 14.78 -4.83 -6.62
CA SER A 164 15.16 -5.83 -5.64
C SER A 164 14.05 -6.86 -5.52
N ARG A 165 14.10 -7.92 -6.32
CA ARG A 165 13.01 -8.85 -6.60
C ARG A 165 13.04 -10.08 -5.70
N PRO A 166 11.88 -10.70 -5.40
CA PRO A 166 11.89 -12.08 -4.94
C PRO A 166 12.55 -12.99 -5.97
N SER A 167 13.26 -14.02 -5.52
CA SER A 167 13.87 -15.02 -6.42
C SER A 167 12.80 -15.71 -7.28
N ALA A 168 13.23 -16.32 -8.39
CA ALA A 168 12.35 -17.08 -9.24
C ALA A 168 11.66 -18.24 -8.48
N GLU A 169 12.35 -18.87 -7.52
CA GLU A 169 11.82 -19.93 -6.66
C GLU A 169 10.68 -19.40 -5.77
N LEU A 170 10.90 -18.28 -5.07
CA LEU A 170 9.87 -17.66 -4.23
C LEU A 170 8.68 -17.17 -5.06
N THR A 171 8.93 -16.64 -6.24
CA THR A 171 7.87 -16.22 -7.16
C THR A 171 7.04 -17.40 -7.64
N ALA A 172 7.67 -18.54 -7.97
CA ALA A 172 6.98 -19.77 -8.34
C ALA A 172 6.15 -20.32 -7.19
N LYS A 173 6.69 -20.27 -5.96
CA LYS A 173 5.94 -20.66 -4.75
C LYS A 173 4.69 -19.80 -4.56
N LEU A 174 4.81 -18.47 -4.65
CA LEU A 174 3.66 -17.55 -4.58
C LEU A 174 2.59 -17.92 -5.62
N ARG A 175 3.01 -18.14 -6.86
CA ARG A 175 2.09 -18.52 -7.94
C ARG A 175 1.33 -19.79 -7.60
N THR A 176 2.03 -20.84 -7.21
CA THR A 176 1.42 -22.12 -6.85
C THR A 176 0.44 -21.98 -5.69
N ASP A 177 0.82 -21.26 -4.65
CA ASP A 177 0.00 -21.10 -3.45
C ASP A 177 -1.27 -20.26 -3.73
N PHE A 178 -1.15 -19.19 -4.50
CA PHE A 178 -2.32 -18.36 -4.87
C PHE A 178 -3.24 -19.07 -5.88
N GLU A 179 -2.69 -19.81 -6.84
CA GLU A 179 -3.47 -20.70 -7.71
C GLU A 179 -4.23 -21.74 -6.91
N GLY A 180 -3.59 -22.32 -5.87
CA GLY A 180 -4.23 -23.26 -4.93
C GLY A 180 -5.37 -22.63 -4.13
N LEU A 181 -5.34 -21.32 -3.86
CA LEU A 181 -6.42 -20.56 -3.25
C LEU A 181 -7.50 -20.12 -4.26
N GLY A 182 -7.30 -20.37 -5.56
CA GLY A 182 -8.21 -19.92 -6.61
C GLY A 182 -8.25 -18.41 -6.81
N VAL A 183 -7.16 -17.70 -6.50
CA VAL A 183 -7.01 -16.26 -6.72
C VAL A 183 -6.00 -15.97 -7.81
N GLU A 184 -6.18 -14.85 -8.49
CA GLU A 184 -5.28 -14.41 -9.55
C GLU A 184 -3.97 -13.88 -8.96
N PHE A 185 -2.84 -14.29 -9.57
CA PHE A 185 -1.51 -13.78 -9.23
C PHE A 185 -0.80 -13.23 -10.46
N ARG A 186 -0.32 -11.98 -10.38
CA ARG A 186 0.42 -11.30 -11.44
C ARG A 186 1.81 -10.89 -10.98
N ASN A 187 2.84 -11.32 -11.69
CA ASN A 187 4.20 -10.84 -11.48
C ASN A 187 4.53 -9.73 -12.48
N TYR A 188 4.38 -8.48 -12.11
CA TYR A 188 4.68 -7.35 -13.00
C TYR A 188 6.18 -7.10 -13.19
N ASN A 189 7.06 -7.83 -12.50
CA ASN A 189 8.48 -7.85 -12.86
C ASN A 189 8.71 -8.44 -14.26
N ASP A 190 7.82 -9.32 -14.74
CA ASP A 190 7.88 -9.91 -16.08
C ASP A 190 7.50 -8.89 -17.17
N ALA A 191 6.82 -7.80 -16.79
CA ALA A 191 6.41 -6.71 -17.70
C ALA A 191 7.38 -5.51 -17.68
N PHE A 192 8.54 -5.61 -17.07
CA PHE A 192 9.46 -4.50 -16.85
C PHE A 192 9.82 -3.74 -18.15
N ASP A 193 10.12 -4.48 -19.21
CA ASP A 193 10.43 -3.91 -20.52
C ASP A 193 9.19 -3.26 -21.17
N SER A 194 8.03 -3.91 -21.05
CA SER A 194 6.75 -3.40 -21.59
C SER A 194 6.31 -2.12 -20.90
N LEU A 195 6.70 -1.92 -19.65
CA LEU A 195 6.46 -0.71 -18.87
C LEU A 195 7.40 0.44 -19.26
N ASN A 196 8.44 0.16 -20.05
CA ASN A 196 9.47 1.13 -20.41
C ASN A 196 10.06 1.86 -19.19
N LEU A 197 10.36 1.07 -18.14
CA LEU A 197 10.95 1.61 -16.91
C LEU A 197 12.43 1.93 -17.10
N ASP A 198 12.82 3.11 -16.65
CA ASP A 198 14.20 3.59 -16.67
C ASP A 198 14.83 3.50 -15.27
N LEU A 199 15.85 2.67 -15.14
CA LEU A 199 16.57 2.46 -13.88
C LEU A 199 17.25 3.73 -13.36
N SER A 200 17.50 4.70 -14.21
CA SER A 200 18.18 5.94 -13.83
C SER A 200 17.22 7.02 -13.29
N THR A 201 15.92 6.96 -13.65
CA THR A 201 14.98 8.07 -13.41
C THR A 201 13.67 7.69 -12.75
N ASP A 202 13.26 6.42 -12.77
CA ASP A 202 11.89 6.03 -12.40
C ASP A 202 11.76 5.49 -10.97
N PHE A 203 12.88 5.36 -10.25
CA PHE A 203 12.90 4.80 -8.90
C PHE A 203 13.35 5.85 -7.88
N PHE A 204 12.66 5.90 -6.75
CA PHE A 204 13.05 6.69 -5.58
C PHE A 204 14.17 6.00 -4.81
N ASP A 205 14.07 4.70 -4.68
CA ASP A 205 15.08 3.79 -4.10
C ASP A 205 14.97 2.40 -4.77
N THR A 206 15.63 1.39 -4.21
CA THR A 206 15.61 0.03 -4.77
C THR A 206 14.27 -0.69 -4.66
N LEU A 207 13.31 -0.15 -3.90
CA LEU A 207 12.03 -0.78 -3.60
C LEU A 207 10.82 0.06 -4.06
N HIS A 208 11.01 1.36 -4.27
CA HIS A 208 9.91 2.27 -4.51
C HIS A 208 10.08 3.02 -5.82
N PHE A 209 9.01 3.10 -6.59
CA PHE A 209 8.91 4.05 -7.68
C PHE A 209 8.91 5.48 -7.16
N ASN A 210 9.48 6.41 -7.93
CA ASN A 210 9.08 7.79 -7.83
C ASN A 210 7.83 8.05 -8.70
N TYR A 211 7.40 9.32 -8.78
CA TYR A 211 6.18 9.65 -9.55
C TYR A 211 6.27 9.26 -11.03
N ARG A 212 7.47 9.24 -11.66
CA ARG A 212 7.65 8.85 -13.07
C ARG A 212 7.37 7.36 -13.28
N GLY A 213 8.01 6.52 -12.48
CA GLY A 213 7.76 5.08 -12.50
C GLY A 213 6.32 4.74 -12.12
N ALA A 214 5.78 5.42 -11.10
CA ALA A 214 4.40 5.24 -10.69
C ALA A 214 3.40 5.62 -11.80
N CYS A 215 3.64 6.69 -12.55
CA CYS A 215 2.81 7.06 -13.71
C CYS A 215 2.81 5.97 -14.79
N LYS A 216 3.98 5.43 -15.13
CA LYS A 216 4.12 4.36 -16.13
C LYS A 216 3.38 3.10 -15.70
N PHE A 217 3.59 2.67 -14.46
CA PHE A 217 2.93 1.49 -13.91
C PHE A 217 1.42 1.69 -13.80
N SER A 218 0.96 2.84 -13.33
CA SER A 218 -0.48 3.16 -13.24
C SER A 218 -1.16 3.18 -14.61
N ALA A 219 -0.49 3.71 -15.64
CA ALA A 219 -1.02 3.68 -17.02
C ALA A 219 -1.15 2.26 -17.56
N TYR A 220 -0.18 1.40 -17.25
CA TYR A 220 -0.22 -0.01 -17.62
C TYR A 220 -1.37 -0.74 -16.92
N LEU A 221 -1.49 -0.60 -15.59
CA LEU A 221 -2.61 -1.16 -14.82
C LEU A 221 -3.96 -0.66 -15.33
N ALA A 222 -4.06 0.63 -15.66
CA ALA A 222 -5.30 1.18 -16.21
C ALA A 222 -5.67 0.57 -17.57
N SER A 223 -4.68 0.15 -18.38
CA SER A 223 -4.95 -0.57 -19.62
C SER A 223 -5.49 -1.98 -19.37
N GLU A 224 -4.94 -2.70 -18.41
CA GLU A 224 -5.42 -4.03 -18.01
C GLU A 224 -6.83 -3.96 -17.37
N LEU A 225 -7.07 -2.94 -16.54
CA LEU A 225 -8.38 -2.76 -15.91
C LEU A 225 -9.54 -2.56 -16.89
N LYS A 226 -9.27 -2.15 -18.13
CA LYS A 226 -10.29 -2.08 -19.19
C LYS A 226 -10.89 -3.45 -19.52
N GLU A 227 -10.10 -4.51 -19.38
CA GLU A 227 -10.56 -5.88 -19.64
C GLU A 227 -11.64 -6.33 -18.67
N PHE A 228 -11.67 -5.76 -17.46
CA PHE A 228 -12.69 -6.06 -16.46
C PHE A 228 -14.01 -5.30 -16.66
N GLY A 229 -14.13 -4.47 -17.70
CA GLY A 229 -15.36 -3.72 -17.99
C GLY A 229 -15.77 -2.76 -16.86
N LEU A 230 -14.82 -2.28 -16.06
CA LEU A 230 -15.10 -1.41 -14.93
C LEU A 230 -15.63 -0.06 -15.40
N THR A 231 -16.75 0.36 -14.84
CA THR A 231 -17.32 1.68 -15.05
C THR A 231 -17.07 2.57 -13.83
N PRO A 232 -16.96 3.90 -14.00
CA PRO A 232 -16.92 4.82 -12.86
C PRO A 232 -18.13 4.57 -11.94
N SER A 233 -17.89 4.64 -10.62
CA SER A 233 -19.00 4.57 -9.65
C SER A 233 -19.93 5.75 -9.86
N ALA A 234 -21.24 5.49 -9.86
CA ALA A 234 -22.26 6.54 -9.93
C ALA A 234 -22.21 7.49 -8.71
N ASP A 235 -21.74 6.96 -7.57
CA ASP A 235 -21.62 7.71 -6.32
C ASP A 235 -20.26 8.40 -6.18
N ALA A 236 -19.40 8.34 -7.20
CA ALA A 236 -18.09 9.00 -7.17
C ALA A 236 -18.28 10.52 -7.19
N ASP A 237 -17.74 11.21 -6.19
CA ASP A 237 -17.66 12.67 -6.18
C ASP A 237 -16.70 13.14 -7.29
N ALA A 238 -17.30 13.53 -8.42
CA ALA A 238 -16.56 13.98 -9.60
C ALA A 238 -15.74 15.25 -9.32
N ALA A 239 -16.25 16.15 -8.47
CA ALA A 239 -15.56 17.38 -8.12
C ALA A 239 -14.29 17.10 -7.29
N LEU A 240 -14.40 16.22 -6.30
CA LEU A 240 -13.27 15.76 -5.51
C LEU A 240 -12.20 15.07 -6.38
N TRP A 241 -12.62 14.22 -7.34
CA TRP A 241 -11.65 13.57 -8.23
C TRP A 241 -10.98 14.55 -9.19
N GLN A 242 -11.68 15.56 -9.68
CA GLN A 242 -11.09 16.63 -10.49
C GLN A 242 -10.08 17.47 -9.67
N GLU A 243 -10.36 17.71 -8.41
CA GLU A 243 -9.43 18.40 -7.50
C GLU A 243 -8.16 17.59 -7.28
N ARG A 244 -8.27 16.29 -7.01
CA ARG A 244 -7.14 15.36 -6.87
C ARG A 244 -6.26 15.32 -8.12
N ILE A 245 -6.89 15.26 -9.31
CA ILE A 245 -6.16 15.30 -10.57
C ILE A 245 -5.40 16.63 -10.73
N ARG A 246 -6.04 17.76 -10.43
CA ARG A 246 -5.37 19.07 -10.47
C ARG A 246 -4.21 19.16 -9.50
N HIS A 247 -4.39 18.66 -8.28
CA HIS A 247 -3.34 18.65 -7.26
C HIS A 247 -2.15 17.80 -7.71
N PHE A 248 -2.39 16.58 -8.18
CA PHE A 248 -1.33 15.71 -8.72
C PHE A 248 -0.61 16.34 -9.91
N SER A 249 -1.34 16.94 -10.86
CA SER A 249 -0.76 17.61 -12.03
C SER A 249 0.14 18.76 -11.61
N ALA A 250 -0.28 19.57 -10.65
CA ALA A 250 0.54 20.69 -10.16
C ALA A 250 1.85 20.21 -9.49
N LEU A 251 1.81 19.11 -8.73
CA LEU A 251 3.02 18.51 -8.16
C LEU A 251 3.95 17.97 -9.25
N LYS A 252 3.37 17.29 -10.24
CA LYS A 252 4.12 16.77 -11.39
C LYS A 252 4.78 17.85 -12.20
N ASP A 253 4.05 18.90 -12.59
CA ASP A 253 4.56 20.03 -13.36
C ASP A 253 5.70 20.75 -12.61
N LYS A 254 5.56 20.91 -11.30
CA LYS A 254 6.62 21.46 -10.43
C LYS A 254 7.86 20.56 -10.43
N ALA A 255 7.69 19.25 -10.36
CA ALA A 255 8.81 18.31 -10.37
C ALA A 255 9.50 18.24 -11.74
N ASP A 256 8.72 18.33 -12.84
CA ASP A 256 9.24 18.30 -14.21
C ASP A 256 9.92 19.61 -14.63
N SER A 257 9.59 20.74 -14.01
CA SER A 257 10.18 22.04 -14.34
C SER A 257 11.58 22.27 -13.75
N GLY A 258 12.01 21.42 -12.81
CA GLY A 258 13.30 21.50 -12.14
C GLY A 258 14.28 20.41 -12.59
N PRO A 259 15.55 20.48 -12.15
CA PRO A 259 16.49 19.38 -12.34
C PRO A 259 15.99 18.14 -11.58
N VAL A 260 16.34 16.95 -12.10
CA VAL A 260 16.05 15.68 -11.39
C VAL A 260 16.75 15.71 -10.02
N LYS A 261 15.95 15.69 -8.96
CA LYS A 261 16.48 15.56 -7.60
C LYS A 261 17.03 14.15 -7.42
N LEU A 262 18.19 14.03 -6.80
CA LEU A 262 18.72 12.72 -6.41
C LEU A 262 18.30 12.40 -4.99
N SER A 263 17.76 11.22 -4.75
CA SER A 263 17.47 10.75 -3.39
C SER A 263 18.79 10.43 -2.68
N GLY A 264 19.05 11.12 -1.57
CA GLY A 264 20.16 10.83 -0.67
C GLY A 264 19.69 9.96 0.50
N ALA A 265 20.64 9.41 1.26
CA ALA A 265 20.35 8.61 2.46
C ALA A 265 19.59 9.39 3.58
N ALA A 266 19.38 10.70 3.40
CA ALA A 266 18.71 11.60 4.35
C ALA A 266 17.22 11.85 4.07
N ASP A 267 16.68 11.43 2.91
CA ASP A 267 15.31 11.73 2.47
C ASP A 267 14.32 10.58 2.72
N THR A 268 14.59 9.68 3.64
CA THR A 268 13.58 8.74 4.12
C THR A 268 12.56 9.51 4.96
N PRO A 269 11.29 9.61 4.55
CA PRO A 269 10.25 10.22 5.39
C PRO A 269 10.16 9.42 6.69
N SER A 270 10.40 10.10 7.80
CA SER A 270 10.30 9.58 9.16
C SER A 270 8.85 9.30 9.58
#